data_3e939c7efac2f936a5b1f442522e7611
#
_entry.id   3e939c7efac2f936a5b1f442522e7611
#
_cell.length_a   1.000
_cell.length_b   1.000
_cell.length_c   1.000
_cell.angle_alpha   90.00
_cell.angle_beta   90.00
_cell.angle_gamma   90.00
#
_symmetry.space_group_name_H-M   'P 1'
#
loop_
_entity.id
_entity.type
_entity.pdbx_description
1 polymer ?
#
loop_
_entity_poly.entity_id
_entity_poly.type
_entity_poly.pdbx_seq_one_letter_code
_entity_poly.pdbx_strand_id
1 'polypeptide(L)'
;MARYIFVTGGVVSSLGKGLSSASLAYLLQSRGFKVRIRKLDPYLNVDPGTMSPFQHGEVYVTDDGAETDLDLGHYERFSGVSAKKSDNITTGKIYNDVLKKERKGEYLGKTVQVIPHITDRIKQFIKNDSSREDFVICEIGGIVGDIESLPFVEAIRQFANDVGKKNALFIHLTLVPYLKASDEIKTKPTQHSVKELRSIGTVSYTHLTLPTIYSV
;
A
#
# COMPACT_ATOMS: atom_id res chain seq x y z
N MET A 1 8.33 -19.28 -2.83
CA MET A 1 8.19 -17.91 -3.37
C MET A 1 7.01 -17.27 -2.65
N ALA A 2 7.19 -16.11 -2.05
CA ALA A 2 6.11 -15.42 -1.35
C ALA A 2 4.95 -15.06 -2.30
N ARG A 3 3.73 -15.01 -1.77
CA ARG A 3 2.54 -14.45 -2.44
C ARG A 3 2.35 -13.02 -1.98
N TYR A 4 1.92 -12.15 -2.87
CA TYR A 4 1.81 -10.72 -2.61
C TYR A 4 0.35 -10.28 -2.62
N ILE A 5 -0.04 -9.50 -1.62
CA ILE A 5 -1.38 -8.92 -1.50
C ILE A 5 -1.23 -7.42 -1.47
N PHE A 6 -1.80 -6.74 -2.45
CA PHE A 6 -1.76 -5.29 -2.56
C PHE A 6 -3.08 -4.70 -2.10
N VAL A 7 -3.02 -3.87 -1.06
CA VAL A 7 -4.20 -3.20 -0.49
C VAL A 7 -4.18 -1.74 -0.91
N THR A 8 -5.16 -1.34 -1.69
CA THR A 8 -5.35 0.02 -2.18
C THR A 8 -6.67 0.59 -1.68
N GLY A 9 -6.83 1.90 -1.71
CA GLY A 9 -8.07 2.55 -1.32
C GLY A 9 -8.50 3.62 -2.31
N GLY A 10 -9.78 3.89 -2.33
CA GLY A 10 -10.36 4.92 -3.15
C GLY A 10 -11.43 5.72 -2.43
N VAL A 11 -11.84 6.85 -3.03
CA VAL A 11 -12.87 7.78 -2.57
C VAL A 11 -12.38 8.73 -1.48
N VAL A 12 -11.94 8.22 -0.32
CA VAL A 12 -11.44 9.04 0.81
C VAL A 12 -10.30 8.31 1.53
N SER A 13 -9.48 9.08 2.24
CA SER A 13 -8.49 8.54 3.17
C SER A 13 -9.17 7.92 4.40
N SER A 14 -8.41 7.25 5.23
CA SER A 14 -8.90 6.68 6.50
C SER A 14 -10.05 5.66 6.37
N LEU A 15 -10.16 4.98 5.23
CA LEU A 15 -11.14 3.88 5.01
C LEU A 15 -10.82 2.61 5.80
N GLY A 16 -9.69 2.57 6.51
CA GLY A 16 -9.28 1.40 7.27
C GLY A 16 -8.41 0.41 6.47
N LYS A 17 -7.64 0.89 5.48
CA LYS A 17 -6.66 0.04 4.77
C LYS A 17 -5.70 -0.64 5.75
N GLY A 18 -5.12 0.13 6.69
CA GLY A 18 -4.21 -0.37 7.72
C GLY A 18 -4.84 -1.45 8.58
N LEU A 19 -6.04 -1.20 9.09
CA LEU A 19 -6.78 -2.17 9.89
C LEU A 19 -7.11 -3.44 9.09
N SER A 20 -7.54 -3.29 7.83
CA SER A 20 -7.84 -4.44 6.95
C SER A 20 -6.59 -5.25 6.66
N SER A 21 -5.45 -4.59 6.39
CA SER A 21 -4.16 -5.24 6.17
C SER A 21 -3.68 -6.01 7.40
N ALA A 22 -3.75 -5.38 8.57
CA ALA A 22 -3.36 -5.97 9.84
C ALA A 22 -4.26 -7.16 10.23
N SER A 23 -5.58 -7.03 10.07
CA SER A 23 -6.53 -8.11 10.33
C SER A 23 -6.33 -9.30 9.40
N LEU A 24 -6.08 -9.04 8.11
CA LEU A 24 -5.79 -10.09 7.15
C LEU A 24 -4.47 -10.82 7.50
N ALA A 25 -3.44 -10.08 7.91
CA ALA A 25 -2.20 -10.67 8.36
C ALA A 25 -2.43 -11.61 9.55
N TYR A 26 -3.15 -11.14 10.57
CA TYR A 26 -3.50 -11.96 11.73
C TYR A 26 -4.26 -13.25 11.35
N LEU A 27 -5.24 -13.14 10.45
CA LEU A 27 -6.01 -14.28 9.97
C LEU A 27 -5.17 -15.29 9.18
N LEU A 28 -4.20 -14.84 8.42
CA LEU A 28 -3.26 -15.72 7.72
C LEU A 28 -2.29 -16.38 8.71
N GLN A 29 -1.79 -15.64 9.68
CA GLN A 29 -0.92 -16.16 10.73
C GLN A 29 -1.62 -17.22 11.60
N SER A 30 -2.89 -17.00 11.93
CA SER A 30 -3.70 -17.99 12.67
C SER A 30 -3.88 -19.32 11.91
N ARG A 31 -3.62 -19.32 10.60
CA ARG A 31 -3.56 -20.51 9.74
C ARG A 31 -2.15 -21.08 9.56
N GLY A 32 -1.17 -20.55 10.28
CA GLY A 32 0.21 -21.03 10.25
C GLY A 32 1.10 -20.42 9.19
N PHE A 33 0.64 -19.39 8.44
CA PHE A 33 1.46 -18.73 7.44
C PHE A 33 2.36 -17.66 8.05
N LYS A 34 3.56 -17.51 7.49
CA LYS A 34 4.46 -16.38 7.79
C LYS A 34 4.07 -15.18 6.96
N VAL A 35 3.71 -14.09 7.63
CA VAL A 35 3.19 -12.89 6.97
C VAL A 35 4.02 -11.68 7.36
N ARG A 36 4.30 -10.82 6.39
CA ARG A 36 4.91 -9.51 6.58
C ARG A 36 4.02 -8.43 5.96
N ILE A 37 3.92 -7.29 6.65
CA ILE A 37 3.18 -6.14 6.14
C ILE A 37 4.17 -5.03 5.79
N ARG A 38 3.91 -4.35 4.66
CA ARG A 38 4.71 -3.21 4.19
C ARG A 38 3.83 -2.03 3.88
N LYS A 39 4.32 -0.86 4.21
CA LYS A 39 3.68 0.42 3.94
C LYS A 39 4.42 1.16 2.83
N LEU A 40 3.67 1.61 1.82
CA LEU A 40 4.17 2.43 0.73
C LEU A 40 3.44 3.76 0.76
N ASP A 41 4.14 4.82 1.14
CA ASP A 41 3.56 6.14 1.37
C ASP A 41 3.85 7.11 0.23
N PRO A 42 2.81 7.69 -0.42
CA PRO A 42 2.98 8.49 -1.63
C PRO A 42 3.42 9.95 -1.36
N TYR A 43 3.74 10.34 -0.14
CA TYR A 43 4.23 11.69 0.14
C TYR A 43 5.73 11.86 -0.15
N LEU A 44 6.12 13.13 -0.43
CA LEU A 44 7.51 13.48 -0.79
C LEU A 44 8.46 13.61 0.41
N ASN A 45 7.96 13.59 1.62
CA ASN A 45 8.83 13.56 2.79
C ASN A 45 9.69 12.30 2.78
N VAL A 46 10.96 12.44 3.15
CA VAL A 46 11.87 11.28 3.22
C VAL A 46 11.43 10.33 4.32
N ASP A 47 10.94 10.87 5.43
CA ASP A 47 10.31 10.18 6.55
C ASP A 47 9.28 11.11 7.20
N PRO A 48 8.43 10.62 8.11
CA PRO A 48 7.40 11.42 8.76
C PRO A 48 7.91 12.28 9.92
N GLY A 49 9.20 12.23 10.28
CA GLY A 49 9.74 12.91 11.46
C GLY A 49 9.54 14.43 11.49
N THR A 50 9.44 15.05 10.32
CA THR A 50 9.18 16.49 10.18
C THR A 50 7.73 16.86 9.86
N MET A 51 6.84 15.85 9.76
CA MET A 51 5.44 16.06 9.42
C MET A 51 4.64 16.50 10.65
N SER A 52 3.59 17.29 10.40
CA SER A 52 2.68 17.71 11.47
C SER A 52 1.86 16.53 12.01
N PRO A 53 1.90 16.22 13.30
CA PRO A 53 1.09 15.15 13.89
C PRO A 53 -0.42 15.36 13.71
N PHE A 54 -0.87 16.61 13.59
CA PHE A 54 -2.27 16.94 13.35
C PHE A 54 -2.75 16.55 11.95
N GLN A 55 -1.84 16.44 10.98
CA GLN A 55 -2.17 16.07 9.61
C GLN A 55 -1.98 14.58 9.33
N HIS A 56 -0.95 13.98 9.91
CA HIS A 56 -0.50 12.62 9.57
C HIS A 56 -0.51 11.63 10.75
N GLY A 57 -0.91 12.09 11.95
CA GLY A 57 -0.77 11.32 13.16
C GLY A 57 0.66 11.35 13.74
N GLU A 58 0.88 10.60 14.78
CA GLU A 58 2.17 10.51 15.47
C GLU A 58 3.15 9.65 14.67
N VAL A 59 4.44 9.95 14.81
CA VAL A 59 5.53 9.18 14.23
C VAL A 59 5.71 7.90 15.05
N TYR A 60 5.77 6.77 14.37
CA TYR A 60 6.13 5.49 14.96
C TYR A 60 7.61 5.20 14.71
N VAL A 61 8.35 4.90 15.77
CA VAL A 61 9.77 4.55 15.68
C VAL A 61 9.94 3.04 15.84
N THR A 62 10.52 2.40 14.82
CA THR A 62 10.78 0.96 14.83
C THR A 62 11.97 0.61 15.75
N ASP A 63 12.10 -0.66 16.17
CA ASP A 63 13.21 -1.13 17.00
C ASP A 63 14.60 -0.88 16.36
N ASP A 64 14.69 -0.85 15.03
CA ASP A 64 15.90 -0.52 14.28
C ASP A 64 16.08 0.98 13.99
N GLY A 65 15.30 1.85 14.68
CA GLY A 65 15.48 3.29 14.72
C GLY A 65 14.94 4.04 13.50
N ALA A 66 14.02 3.47 12.74
CA ALA A 66 13.37 4.17 11.63
C ALA A 66 12.15 4.95 12.10
N GLU A 67 12.05 6.21 11.70
CA GLU A 67 10.83 7.01 11.81
C GLU A 67 9.88 6.62 10.68
N THR A 68 8.67 6.21 11.05
CA THR A 68 7.68 5.64 10.12
C THR A 68 6.27 6.15 10.42
N ASP A 69 5.36 5.84 9.52
CA ASP A 69 3.94 6.10 9.73
C ASP A 69 3.38 5.27 10.90
N LEU A 70 2.41 5.84 11.63
CA LEU A 70 1.75 5.20 12.78
C LEU A 70 1.11 3.84 12.43
N ASP A 71 0.74 3.63 11.18
CA ASP A 71 0.17 2.37 10.72
C ASP A 71 1.08 1.17 11.00
N LEU A 72 2.42 1.36 11.03
CA LEU A 72 3.36 0.28 11.38
C LEU A 72 3.15 -0.22 12.81
N GLY A 73 2.87 0.69 13.74
CA GLY A 73 2.52 0.33 15.11
C GLY A 73 1.23 -0.49 15.19
N HIS A 74 0.25 -0.16 14.36
CA HIS A 74 -0.96 -0.99 14.24
C HIS A 74 -0.66 -2.37 13.67
N TYR A 75 0.21 -2.47 12.66
CA TYR A 75 0.61 -3.77 12.11
C TYR A 75 1.28 -4.66 13.15
N GLU A 76 2.21 -4.12 13.92
CA GLU A 76 2.85 -4.86 15.03
C GLU A 76 1.83 -5.33 16.06
N ARG A 77 0.94 -4.44 16.47
CA ARG A 77 -0.09 -4.74 17.48
C ARG A 77 -0.97 -5.92 17.08
N PHE A 78 -1.34 -6.04 15.80
CA PHE A 78 -2.21 -7.12 15.32
C PHE A 78 -1.42 -8.39 14.97
N SER A 79 -0.26 -8.25 14.34
CA SER A 79 0.49 -9.38 13.83
C SER A 79 1.47 -9.97 14.83
N GLY A 80 1.86 -9.20 15.88
CA GLY A 80 2.93 -9.58 16.80
C GLY A 80 4.32 -9.65 16.15
N VAL A 81 4.47 -9.11 14.92
CA VAL A 81 5.74 -9.09 14.18
C VAL A 81 6.30 -7.68 14.20
N SER A 82 7.50 -7.50 14.79
CA SER A 82 8.17 -6.19 14.82
C SER A 82 8.42 -5.67 13.41
N ALA A 83 7.97 -4.45 13.17
CA ALA A 83 8.24 -3.72 11.93
C ALA A 83 9.69 -3.27 11.88
N LYS A 84 10.23 -3.19 10.69
CA LYS A 84 11.60 -2.79 10.43
C LYS A 84 11.63 -1.62 9.45
N LYS A 85 12.76 -0.93 9.41
CA LYS A 85 13.05 0.10 8.41
C LYS A 85 12.76 -0.34 6.97
N SER A 86 12.92 -1.64 6.70
CA SER A 86 12.61 -2.24 5.39
C SER A 86 11.12 -2.44 5.14
N ASP A 87 10.23 -2.11 6.08
CA ASP A 87 8.78 -2.29 5.92
C ASP A 87 8.04 -1.01 5.57
N ASN A 88 8.73 0.14 5.56
CA ASN A 88 8.18 1.41 5.13
C ASN A 88 9.05 2.07 4.07
N ILE A 89 8.41 2.61 3.04
CA ILE A 89 9.07 3.45 2.04
C ILE A 89 8.16 4.60 1.63
N THR A 90 8.76 5.79 1.49
CA THR A 90 8.08 6.99 1.00
C THR A 90 8.49 7.31 -0.43
N THR A 91 7.68 8.09 -1.15
CA THR A 91 8.07 8.65 -2.44
C THR A 91 9.40 9.41 -2.33
N GLY A 92 9.58 10.20 -1.26
CA GLY A 92 10.82 10.95 -1.04
C GLY A 92 12.05 10.06 -0.95
N LYS A 93 11.99 8.94 -0.22
CA LYS A 93 13.09 7.95 -0.17
C LYS A 93 13.38 7.35 -1.54
N ILE A 94 12.35 6.99 -2.30
CA ILE A 94 12.49 6.38 -3.62
C ILE A 94 13.20 7.34 -4.58
N TYR A 95 12.70 8.56 -4.68
CA TYR A 95 13.29 9.58 -5.57
C TYR A 95 14.71 9.94 -5.16
N ASN A 96 14.95 10.13 -3.86
CA ASN A 96 16.30 10.40 -3.35
C ASN A 96 17.29 9.29 -3.71
N ASP A 97 16.89 8.02 -3.58
CA ASP A 97 17.74 6.87 -3.97
C ASP A 97 18.06 6.90 -5.47
N VAL A 98 17.05 7.12 -6.31
CA VAL A 98 17.23 7.16 -7.78
C VAL A 98 18.09 8.35 -8.19
N LEU A 99 17.85 9.54 -7.64
CA LEU A 99 18.65 10.74 -7.93
C LEU A 99 20.11 10.60 -7.47
N LYS A 100 20.35 10.00 -6.30
CA LYS A 100 21.71 9.70 -5.83
C LYS A 100 22.45 8.75 -6.77
N LYS A 101 21.77 7.74 -7.30
CA LYS A 101 22.35 6.82 -8.29
C LYS A 101 22.64 7.52 -9.62
N GLU A 102 21.73 8.38 -10.05
CA GLU A 102 21.93 9.20 -11.26
C GLU A 102 23.19 10.06 -11.11
N ARG A 103 23.31 10.82 -10.00
CA ARG A 103 24.48 11.67 -9.72
C ARG A 103 25.80 10.90 -9.64
N LYS A 104 25.76 9.63 -9.25
CA LYS A 104 26.92 8.73 -9.24
C LYS A 104 27.24 8.10 -10.62
N GLY A 105 26.40 8.35 -11.63
CA GLY A 105 26.57 7.77 -12.96
C GLY A 105 26.18 6.30 -13.08
N GLU A 106 25.46 5.75 -12.11
CA GLU A 106 25.09 4.32 -12.11
C GLU A 106 24.15 3.95 -13.27
N TYR A 107 23.51 4.92 -13.92
CA TYR A 107 22.66 4.69 -15.09
C TYR A 107 23.39 4.83 -16.43
N LEU A 108 24.72 5.04 -16.42
CA LEU A 108 25.58 5.01 -17.62
C LEU A 108 25.09 5.95 -18.75
N GLY A 109 24.65 7.15 -18.40
CA GLY A 109 24.18 8.17 -19.35
C GLY A 109 22.76 7.96 -19.89
N LYS A 110 22.02 6.97 -19.41
CA LYS A 110 20.60 6.79 -19.77
C LYS A 110 19.74 7.91 -19.21
N THR A 111 18.72 8.29 -19.96
CA THR A 111 17.66 9.18 -19.44
C THR A 111 16.92 8.49 -18.30
N VAL A 112 16.94 9.10 -17.11
CA VAL A 112 16.24 8.58 -15.93
C VAL A 112 14.81 9.11 -15.91
N GLN A 113 13.83 8.22 -15.83
CA GLN A 113 12.39 8.52 -15.90
C GLN A 113 11.64 7.80 -14.79
N VAL A 114 10.38 8.20 -14.55
CA VAL A 114 9.52 7.52 -13.56
C VAL A 114 9.37 6.04 -13.93
N ILE A 115 9.10 5.76 -15.19
CA ILE A 115 9.11 4.40 -15.73
C ILE A 115 10.36 4.28 -16.63
N PRO A 116 11.27 3.32 -16.39
CA PRO A 116 11.20 2.24 -15.39
C PRO A 116 11.87 2.53 -14.03
N HIS A 117 12.64 3.61 -13.87
CA HIS A 117 13.61 3.73 -12.76
C HIS A 117 12.94 3.84 -11.38
N ILE A 118 11.90 4.66 -11.24
CA ILE A 118 11.13 4.79 -10.00
C ILE A 118 10.31 3.53 -9.76
N THR A 119 9.61 3.02 -10.78
CA THR A 119 8.80 1.79 -10.65
C THR A 119 9.67 0.58 -10.31
N ASP A 120 10.85 0.45 -10.90
CA ASP A 120 11.79 -0.64 -10.57
C ASP A 120 12.30 -0.53 -9.12
N ARG A 121 12.57 0.68 -8.63
CA ARG A 121 12.96 0.89 -7.24
C ARG A 121 11.85 0.50 -6.26
N ILE A 122 10.59 0.80 -6.59
CA ILE A 122 9.41 0.36 -5.81
C ILE A 122 9.31 -1.18 -5.84
N LYS A 123 9.42 -1.80 -7.00
CA LYS A 123 9.39 -3.26 -7.14
C LYS A 123 10.51 -3.95 -6.35
N GLN A 124 11.70 -3.38 -6.36
CA GLN A 124 12.81 -3.87 -5.54
C GLN A 124 12.46 -3.84 -4.05
N PHE A 125 11.89 -2.74 -3.56
CA PHE A 125 11.44 -2.64 -2.17
C PHE A 125 10.40 -3.71 -1.83
N ILE A 126 9.39 -3.91 -2.68
CA ILE A 126 8.35 -4.92 -2.47
C ILE A 126 8.95 -6.33 -2.38
N LYS A 127 9.96 -6.63 -3.18
CA LYS A 127 10.58 -7.95 -3.24
C LYS A 127 11.64 -8.18 -2.16
N ASN A 128 12.24 -7.12 -1.63
CA ASN A 128 13.35 -7.22 -0.69
C ASN A 128 12.94 -8.00 0.57
N ASP A 129 13.86 -8.80 1.15
CA ASP A 129 13.65 -9.55 2.40
C ASP A 129 12.36 -10.40 2.46
N SER A 130 11.78 -10.78 1.33
CA SER A 130 10.53 -11.56 1.27
C SER A 130 10.75 -13.08 1.13
N SER A 131 11.98 -13.55 1.13
CA SER A 131 12.31 -14.96 0.82
C SER A 131 11.87 -15.95 1.90
N ARG A 132 11.63 -15.49 3.13
CA ARG A 132 11.23 -16.30 4.29
C ARG A 132 9.74 -16.25 4.58
N GLU A 133 9.00 -15.41 3.85
CA GLU A 133 7.58 -15.17 4.08
C GLU A 133 6.72 -16.00 3.10
N ASP A 134 5.55 -16.44 3.57
CA ASP A 134 4.53 -17.06 2.71
C ASP A 134 3.70 -15.97 2.03
N PHE A 135 3.41 -14.89 2.75
CA PHE A 135 2.66 -13.74 2.25
C PHE A 135 3.35 -12.42 2.60
N VAL A 136 3.34 -11.50 1.65
CA VAL A 136 3.71 -10.09 1.85
C VAL A 136 2.49 -9.25 1.52
N ILE A 137 1.98 -8.52 2.50
CA ILE A 137 0.88 -7.58 2.33
C ILE A 137 1.48 -6.18 2.15
N CYS A 138 1.20 -5.56 1.03
CA CYS A 138 1.65 -4.20 0.73
C CYS A 138 0.46 -3.24 0.77
N GLU A 139 0.41 -2.38 1.77
CA GLU A 139 -0.57 -1.31 1.83
C GLU A 139 -0.05 -0.09 1.07
N ILE A 140 -0.85 0.37 0.10
CA ILE A 140 -0.56 1.57 -0.66
C ILE A 140 -1.28 2.75 0.01
N GLY A 141 -0.51 3.73 0.46
CA GLY A 141 -1.02 4.98 1.00
C GLY A 141 -1.74 5.82 -0.06
N GLY A 142 -2.49 6.83 0.38
CA GLY A 142 -3.25 7.70 -0.50
C GLY A 142 -4.47 7.05 -1.13
N ILE A 143 -4.96 7.68 -2.19
CA ILE A 143 -6.17 7.31 -2.92
C ILE A 143 -5.79 6.98 -4.36
N VAL A 144 -6.37 5.91 -4.91
CA VAL A 144 -6.20 5.58 -6.33
C VAL A 144 -6.85 6.68 -7.19
N GLY A 145 -6.08 7.24 -8.11
CA GLY A 145 -6.46 8.40 -8.92
C GLY A 145 -5.69 9.67 -8.55
N ASP A 146 -5.11 9.75 -7.36
CA ASP A 146 -4.22 10.86 -7.00
C ASP A 146 -2.87 10.74 -7.72
N ILE A 147 -2.32 11.87 -8.15
CA ILE A 147 -1.04 11.93 -8.89
C ILE A 147 0.09 11.29 -8.10
N GLU A 148 0.11 11.51 -6.79
CA GLU A 148 1.14 11.01 -5.89
C GLU A 148 1.17 9.48 -5.82
N SER A 149 0.02 8.82 -5.96
CA SER A 149 -0.10 7.37 -5.87
C SER A 149 0.22 6.63 -7.18
N LEU A 150 0.18 7.33 -8.32
CA LEU A 150 0.33 6.72 -9.65
C LEU A 150 1.59 5.87 -9.82
N PRO A 151 2.81 6.32 -9.40
CA PRO A 151 4.02 5.49 -9.55
C PRO A 151 3.93 4.18 -8.76
N PHE A 152 3.27 4.18 -7.59
CA PHE A 152 3.07 2.98 -6.80
C PHE A 152 2.07 2.02 -7.45
N VAL A 153 0.94 2.53 -7.92
CA VAL A 153 -0.09 1.71 -8.57
C VAL A 153 0.46 1.09 -9.87
N GLU A 154 1.22 1.86 -10.65
CA GLU A 154 1.91 1.34 -11.84
C GLU A 154 2.96 0.28 -11.46
N ALA A 155 3.75 0.51 -10.42
CA ALA A 155 4.77 -0.44 -9.97
C ALA A 155 4.15 -1.77 -9.51
N ILE A 156 3.06 -1.76 -8.73
CA ILE A 156 2.39 -3.00 -8.30
C ILE A 156 1.71 -3.73 -9.46
N ARG A 157 1.21 -3.01 -10.47
CA ARG A 157 0.71 -3.61 -11.71
C ARG A 157 1.81 -4.35 -12.46
N GLN A 158 2.97 -3.71 -12.65
CA GLN A 158 4.15 -4.33 -13.27
C GLN A 158 4.62 -5.52 -12.45
N PHE A 159 4.73 -5.35 -11.13
CA PHE A 159 5.19 -6.39 -10.21
C PHE A 159 4.30 -7.66 -10.28
N ALA A 160 2.98 -7.49 -10.38
CA ALA A 160 2.06 -8.61 -10.52
C ALA A 160 2.29 -9.40 -11.82
N ASN A 161 2.67 -8.73 -12.90
CA ASN A 161 3.07 -9.40 -14.14
C ASN A 161 4.43 -10.13 -13.97
N ASP A 162 5.38 -9.50 -13.28
CA ASP A 162 6.73 -10.09 -13.05
C ASP A 162 6.66 -11.38 -12.22
N VAL A 163 5.84 -11.42 -11.17
CA VAL A 163 5.68 -12.59 -10.29
C VAL A 163 4.64 -13.60 -10.78
N GLY A 164 3.83 -13.19 -11.73
CA GLY A 164 2.71 -13.96 -12.27
C GLY A 164 1.42 -13.81 -11.46
N LYS A 165 0.29 -13.78 -12.17
CA LYS A 165 -1.05 -13.50 -11.61
C LYS A 165 -1.48 -14.43 -10.47
N LYS A 166 -0.93 -15.65 -10.39
CA LYS A 166 -1.21 -16.61 -9.31
C LYS A 166 -0.56 -16.20 -7.96
N ASN A 167 0.44 -15.33 -8.00
CA ASN A 167 1.22 -14.90 -6.85
C ASN A 167 0.93 -13.46 -6.43
N ALA A 168 -0.04 -12.79 -7.06
CA ALA A 168 -0.43 -11.42 -6.73
C ALA A 168 -1.95 -11.30 -6.64
N LEU A 169 -2.43 -10.69 -5.55
CA LEU A 169 -3.84 -10.39 -5.30
C LEU A 169 -3.99 -8.90 -5.03
N PHE A 170 -5.03 -8.30 -5.59
CA PHE A 170 -5.37 -6.90 -5.34
C PHE A 170 -6.67 -6.80 -4.54
N ILE A 171 -6.60 -6.10 -3.41
CA ILE A 171 -7.74 -5.72 -2.58
C ILE A 171 -7.91 -4.22 -2.69
N HIS A 172 -9.12 -3.78 -3.05
CA HIS A 172 -9.43 -2.36 -3.19
C HIS A 172 -10.58 -1.98 -2.27
N LEU A 173 -10.28 -1.15 -1.27
CA LEU A 173 -11.26 -0.65 -0.32
C LEU A 173 -11.92 0.61 -0.87
N THR A 174 -13.24 0.67 -0.77
CA THR A 174 -14.03 1.82 -1.21
C THR A 174 -15.11 2.18 -0.19
N LEU A 175 -15.62 3.40 -0.27
CA LEU A 175 -16.71 3.86 0.56
C LEU A 175 -18.06 3.61 -0.15
N VAL A 176 -18.99 2.98 0.57
CA VAL A 176 -20.39 2.84 0.17
C VAL A 176 -21.27 3.57 1.18
N PRO A 177 -21.51 4.88 1.01
CA PRO A 177 -22.25 5.66 1.99
C PRO A 177 -23.75 5.34 1.95
N TYR A 178 -24.34 5.26 3.14
CA TYR A 178 -25.78 5.23 3.34
C TYR A 178 -26.28 6.65 3.66
N LEU A 179 -27.22 7.15 2.88
CA LEU A 179 -27.82 8.46 3.06
C LEU A 179 -29.17 8.34 3.78
N LYS A 180 -29.19 8.68 5.06
CA LYS A 180 -30.42 8.63 5.87
C LYS A 180 -31.57 9.45 5.30
N ALA A 181 -31.28 10.60 4.67
CA ALA A 181 -32.31 11.50 4.13
C ALA A 181 -33.10 10.89 2.97
N SER A 182 -32.49 10.02 2.18
CA SER A 182 -33.11 9.35 1.03
C SER A 182 -33.30 7.85 1.24
N ASP A 183 -32.92 7.33 2.40
CA ASP A 183 -32.98 5.90 2.77
C ASP A 183 -32.36 4.99 1.70
N GLU A 184 -31.17 5.38 1.21
CA GLU A 184 -30.53 4.64 0.13
C GLU A 184 -29.01 4.54 0.28
N ILE A 185 -28.45 3.46 -0.29
CA ILE A 185 -27.00 3.23 -0.41
C ILE A 185 -26.51 3.82 -1.73
N LYS A 186 -25.46 4.64 -1.67
CA LYS A 186 -24.81 5.23 -2.85
C LYS A 186 -23.58 4.44 -3.30
N THR A 187 -23.66 3.85 -4.48
CA THR A 187 -22.57 3.04 -5.05
C THR A 187 -21.68 3.78 -6.04
N LYS A 188 -22.07 4.99 -6.47
CA LYS A 188 -21.30 5.81 -7.44
C LYS A 188 -19.84 6.05 -7.02
N PRO A 189 -19.52 6.39 -5.75
CA PRO A 189 -18.13 6.57 -5.33
C PRO A 189 -17.28 5.32 -5.57
N THR A 190 -17.81 4.15 -5.23
CA THR A 190 -17.16 2.85 -5.50
C THR A 190 -16.96 2.61 -6.99
N GLN A 191 -17.99 2.86 -7.82
CA GLN A 191 -17.91 2.69 -9.28
C GLN A 191 -16.80 3.56 -9.89
N HIS A 192 -16.70 4.82 -9.46
CA HIS A 192 -15.65 5.74 -9.93
C HIS A 192 -14.27 5.26 -9.52
N SER A 193 -14.08 4.91 -8.26
CA SER A 193 -12.79 4.43 -7.75
C SER A 193 -12.33 3.14 -8.45
N VAL A 194 -13.24 2.20 -8.68
CA VAL A 194 -12.93 0.96 -9.42
C VAL A 194 -12.61 1.27 -10.89
N LYS A 195 -13.29 2.24 -11.50
CA LYS A 195 -12.99 2.69 -12.87
C LYS A 195 -11.57 3.24 -12.96
N GLU A 196 -11.16 4.10 -12.01
CA GLU A 196 -9.79 4.63 -11.95
C GLU A 196 -8.75 3.51 -11.80
N LEU A 197 -8.96 2.58 -10.89
CA LEU A 197 -8.06 1.43 -10.73
C LEU A 197 -7.93 0.61 -12.01
N ARG A 198 -9.03 0.36 -12.70
CA ARG A 198 -9.05 -0.38 -13.97
C ARG A 198 -8.37 0.38 -15.09
N SER A 199 -8.48 1.71 -15.15
CA SER A 199 -7.83 2.53 -16.18
C SER A 199 -6.31 2.41 -16.16
N ILE A 200 -5.73 2.12 -14.99
CA ILE A 200 -4.31 1.87 -14.81
C ILE A 200 -3.93 0.41 -15.19
N GLY A 201 -4.92 -0.43 -15.53
CA GLY A 201 -4.68 -1.82 -15.91
C GLY A 201 -4.59 -2.79 -14.72
N THR A 202 -5.03 -2.38 -13.55
CA THR A 202 -5.10 -3.22 -12.35
C THR A 202 -6.52 -3.72 -12.15
N VAL A 203 -6.69 -5.02 -11.92
CA VAL A 203 -8.00 -5.63 -11.69
C VAL A 203 -8.05 -6.16 -10.26
N SER A 204 -8.96 -5.61 -9.46
CA SER A 204 -9.35 -6.20 -8.18
C SER A 204 -10.48 -7.20 -8.39
N TYR A 205 -10.45 -8.31 -7.66
CA TYR A 205 -11.64 -9.17 -7.55
C TYR A 205 -12.62 -8.48 -6.60
N THR A 206 -13.81 -8.16 -7.09
CA THR A 206 -14.80 -7.44 -6.29
C THR A 206 -15.66 -8.43 -5.52
N HIS A 207 -15.47 -8.51 -4.21
CA HIS A 207 -16.47 -9.04 -3.30
C HIS A 207 -17.01 -7.87 -2.49
N LEU A 208 -18.25 -7.46 -2.77
CA LEU A 208 -18.98 -6.53 -1.92
C LEU A 208 -19.63 -7.35 -0.79
N THR A 209 -19.02 -7.31 0.39
CA THR A 209 -19.76 -7.65 1.61
C THR A 209 -20.47 -6.38 2.06
N LEU A 210 -21.74 -6.26 1.75
CA LEU A 210 -22.60 -5.26 2.38
C LEU A 210 -22.71 -5.61 3.86
N PRO A 211 -22.52 -4.65 4.79
CA PRO A 211 -22.89 -4.91 6.18
C PRO A 211 -24.37 -5.28 6.20
N THR A 212 -24.69 -6.48 6.64
CA THR A 212 -26.05 -6.85 6.97
C THR A 212 -26.43 -6.04 8.19
N ILE A 213 -27.10 -4.92 7.97
CA ILE A 213 -27.75 -4.18 9.04
C ILE A 213 -28.98 -5.02 9.39
N TYR A 214 -28.87 -5.85 10.42
CA TYR A 214 -30.06 -6.38 11.07
C TYR A 214 -30.71 -5.21 11.78
N SER A 215 -31.83 -4.74 11.25
CA SER A 215 -32.78 -3.94 12.04
C SER A 215 -33.27 -4.80 13.18
N VAL A 216 -32.90 -4.46 14.41
CA VAL A 216 -33.59 -4.91 15.62
C VAL A 216 -34.78 -4.02 15.81
#